data_18f4c01016b212885e8dfe8e4f097291
#
_entry.id   18f4c01016b212885e8dfe8e4f097291
#
_cell.length_a   1.000
_cell.length_b   1.000
_cell.length_c   1.000
_cell.angle_alpha   90.00
_cell.angle_beta   90.00
_cell.angle_gamma   90.00
#
_symmetry.space_group_name_H-M   'P 1'
#
loop_
_entity.id
_entity.type
_entity.pdbx_description
1 polymer ?
#
loop_
_entity_poly.entity_id
_entity_poly.type
_entity_poly.pdbx_seq_one_letter_code
_entity_poly.pdbx_strand_id
1 'polypeptide(L)'
;MTRTETTPSPRKAAMIAWMDRFAGKRESWLRRNEYFHTEHQRYMQFLVPKGARVLDLGCGTGQLLASLDPEYGVGIDFSSQMVEIAREKFPALTFEVGDVEAPETIANLEGPFDVIIVSDTIGYFDDCEQTLRNLHQLCTPDTRIIVAYFSRYWEPVLRLAEICGFKMRQPSLNWLSTDDIGNLLHLADFDIIKRDWRQ
;
A
#
# COMPACT_ATOMS: atom_id res chain seq x y z
N MET A 1 -8.36 -15.02 -24.75
CA MET A 1 -7.15 -15.16 -23.94
C MET A 1 -7.60 -15.53 -22.55
N THR A 2 -7.32 -16.76 -22.12
CA THR A 2 -7.66 -17.27 -20.79
C THR A 2 -6.81 -16.55 -19.76
N ARG A 3 -7.45 -15.78 -18.85
CA ARG A 3 -6.81 -15.24 -17.64
C ARG A 3 -6.23 -16.43 -16.87
N THR A 4 -4.91 -16.53 -16.82
CA THR A 4 -4.23 -17.40 -15.85
C THR A 4 -4.35 -16.69 -14.50
N GLU A 5 -5.44 -16.92 -13.78
CA GLU A 5 -5.55 -16.48 -12.38
C GLU A 5 -4.49 -17.25 -11.60
N THR A 6 -3.45 -16.56 -11.22
CA THR A 6 -2.42 -17.11 -10.32
C THR A 6 -3.09 -17.36 -8.98
N THR A 7 -3.23 -18.62 -8.59
CA THR A 7 -3.85 -18.98 -7.30
C THR A 7 -3.00 -18.37 -6.17
N PRO A 8 -3.57 -17.53 -5.29
CA PRO A 8 -2.80 -16.90 -4.22
C PRO A 8 -2.19 -17.95 -3.28
N SER A 9 -1.04 -17.65 -2.70
CA SER A 9 -0.43 -18.50 -1.68
C SER A 9 -1.40 -18.71 -0.50
N PRO A 10 -1.30 -19.82 0.27
CA PRO A 10 -2.15 -20.03 1.44
C PRO A 10 -2.09 -18.88 2.45
N ARG A 11 -0.91 -18.25 2.61
CA ARG A 11 -0.71 -17.05 3.44
C ARG A 11 -1.52 -15.87 2.89
N LYS A 12 -1.41 -15.61 1.61
CA LYS A 12 -2.11 -14.51 0.93
C LYS A 12 -3.63 -14.71 0.93
N ALA A 13 -4.10 -15.92 0.66
CA ALA A 13 -5.52 -16.26 0.75
C ALA A 13 -6.10 -16.00 2.16
N ALA A 14 -5.37 -16.37 3.21
CA ALA A 14 -5.75 -16.08 4.59
C ALA A 14 -5.78 -14.57 4.88
N MET A 15 -4.86 -13.80 4.31
CA MET A 15 -4.82 -12.35 4.43
C MET A 15 -6.01 -11.68 3.75
N ILE A 16 -6.34 -12.07 2.52
CA ILE A 16 -7.49 -11.58 1.78
C ILE A 16 -8.77 -11.82 2.60
N ALA A 17 -9.00 -13.05 3.03
CA ALA A 17 -10.17 -13.41 3.82
C ALA A 17 -10.26 -12.61 5.15
N TRP A 18 -9.11 -12.30 5.78
CA TRP A 18 -9.06 -11.48 6.96
C TRP A 18 -9.41 -10.02 6.64
N MET A 19 -8.81 -9.42 5.59
CA MET A 19 -9.08 -8.06 5.15
C MET A 19 -10.56 -7.86 4.78
N ASP A 20 -11.13 -8.76 4.01
CA ASP A 20 -12.54 -8.70 3.62
C ASP A 20 -13.46 -8.74 4.87
N ARG A 21 -13.18 -9.61 5.84
CA ARG A 21 -13.95 -9.67 7.09
C ARG A 21 -13.94 -8.36 7.88
N PHE A 22 -12.83 -7.64 7.84
CA PHE A 22 -12.62 -6.44 8.65
C PHE A 22 -12.81 -5.14 7.89
N ALA A 23 -13.04 -5.16 6.58
CA ALA A 23 -13.22 -3.97 5.75
C ALA A 23 -14.27 -3.01 6.33
N GLY A 24 -15.45 -3.50 6.69
CA GLY A 24 -16.51 -2.68 7.29
C GLY A 24 -16.17 -2.10 8.67
N LYS A 25 -15.21 -2.69 9.42
CA LYS A 25 -14.76 -2.18 10.70
C LYS A 25 -13.59 -1.19 10.58
N ARG A 26 -12.93 -1.14 9.43
CA ARG A 26 -11.75 -0.29 9.20
C ARG A 26 -12.06 1.18 9.48
N GLU A 27 -13.22 1.66 9.07
CA GLU A 27 -13.66 3.04 9.31
C GLU A 27 -13.69 3.43 10.78
N SER A 28 -14.19 2.55 11.64
CA SER A 28 -14.22 2.80 13.08
C SER A 28 -12.82 2.85 13.68
N TRP A 29 -11.90 2.07 13.14
CA TRP A 29 -10.50 2.09 13.55
C TRP A 29 -9.77 3.34 13.04
N LEU A 30 -10.00 3.75 11.81
CA LEU A 30 -9.45 4.98 11.25
C LEU A 30 -9.90 6.19 12.08
N ARG A 31 -11.19 6.30 12.44
CA ARG A 31 -11.69 7.36 13.32
C ARG A 31 -11.04 7.34 14.71
N ARG A 32 -10.82 6.15 15.30
CA ARG A 32 -10.17 6.03 16.60
C ARG A 32 -8.72 6.50 16.60
N ASN A 33 -8.04 6.35 15.46
CA ASN A 33 -6.64 6.72 15.24
C ASN A 33 -6.52 7.93 14.28
N GLU A 34 -7.53 8.81 14.25
CA GLU A 34 -7.66 9.92 13.32
C GLU A 34 -6.42 10.83 13.31
N TYR A 35 -5.88 11.14 14.46
CA TYR A 35 -4.68 11.96 14.57
C TYR A 35 -3.51 11.36 13.77
N PHE A 36 -3.22 10.09 13.97
CA PHE A 36 -2.14 9.40 13.27
C PHE A 36 -2.36 9.39 11.76
N HIS A 37 -3.56 9.05 11.30
CA HIS A 37 -3.89 9.01 9.87
C HIS A 37 -3.87 10.39 9.24
N THR A 38 -4.33 11.43 9.94
CA THR A 38 -4.28 12.81 9.45
C THR A 38 -2.85 13.31 9.31
N GLU A 39 -1.98 13.05 10.28
CA GLU A 39 -0.57 13.42 10.19
C GLU A 39 0.15 12.66 9.07
N HIS A 40 -0.20 11.38 8.87
CA HIS A 40 0.34 10.61 7.75
C HIS A 40 -0.10 11.20 6.40
N GLN A 41 -1.38 11.52 6.24
CA GLN A 41 -1.90 12.16 5.03
C GLN A 41 -1.24 13.51 4.76
N ARG A 42 -1.10 14.37 5.77
CA ARG A 42 -0.41 15.67 5.65
C ARG A 42 1.02 15.53 5.16
N TYR A 43 1.72 14.52 5.68
CA TYR A 43 3.09 14.27 5.25
C TYR A 43 3.15 13.76 3.81
N MET A 44 2.26 12.87 3.42
CA MET A 44 2.16 12.42 2.03
C MET A 44 1.80 13.57 1.08
N GLN A 45 0.88 14.44 1.47
CA GLN A 45 0.55 15.68 0.73
C GLN A 45 1.74 16.62 0.56
N PHE A 46 2.67 16.63 1.52
CA PHE A 46 3.92 17.41 1.39
C PHE A 46 4.90 16.76 0.41
N LEU A 47 4.93 15.41 0.33
CA LEU A 47 5.84 14.68 -0.56
C LEU A 47 5.33 14.56 -2.00
N VAL A 48 4.02 14.48 -2.19
CA VAL A 48 3.38 14.26 -3.49
C VAL A 48 3.01 15.60 -4.11
N PRO A 49 3.50 15.92 -5.33
CA PRO A 49 3.12 17.14 -6.02
C PRO A 49 1.61 17.17 -6.31
N LYS A 50 1.01 18.37 -6.25
CA LYS A 50 -0.38 18.55 -6.67
C LYS A 50 -0.54 18.25 -8.16
N GLY A 51 -1.66 17.64 -8.51
CA GLY A 51 -1.96 17.28 -9.89
C GLY A 51 -1.08 16.14 -10.44
N ALA A 52 -0.40 15.40 -9.57
CA ALA A 52 0.40 14.25 -9.98
C ALA A 52 -0.48 13.07 -10.43
N ARG A 53 0.07 12.22 -11.28
CA ARG A 53 -0.46 10.88 -11.56
C ARG A 53 0.04 9.94 -10.47
N VAL A 54 -0.87 9.43 -9.64
CA VAL A 54 -0.54 8.68 -8.43
C VAL A 54 -1.08 7.26 -8.49
N LEU A 55 -0.22 6.29 -8.20
CA LEU A 55 -0.58 4.89 -7.95
C LEU A 55 -0.40 4.56 -6.48
N ASP A 56 -1.44 4.03 -5.83
CA ASP A 56 -1.42 3.59 -4.43
C ASP A 56 -1.57 2.07 -4.34
N LEU A 57 -0.47 1.39 -3.98
CA LEU A 57 -0.42 -0.08 -3.88
C LEU A 57 -0.81 -0.52 -2.47
N GLY A 58 -1.92 -1.25 -2.35
CA GLY A 58 -2.56 -1.59 -1.08
C GLY A 58 -3.37 -0.42 -0.54
N CYS A 59 -4.17 0.22 -1.40
CA CYS A 59 -4.90 1.45 -1.12
C CYS A 59 -5.98 1.32 -0.01
N GLY A 60 -6.36 0.10 0.37
CA GLY A 60 -7.42 -0.14 1.32
C GLY A 60 -8.73 0.54 0.90
N THR A 61 -9.31 1.35 1.79
CA THR A 61 -10.56 2.10 1.52
C THR A 61 -10.34 3.45 0.81
N GLY A 62 -9.17 3.68 0.20
CA GLY A 62 -8.87 4.79 -0.70
C GLY A 62 -8.62 6.16 -0.04
N GLN A 63 -8.61 6.25 1.28
CA GLN A 63 -8.53 7.54 1.98
C GLN A 63 -7.21 8.27 1.76
N LEU A 64 -6.08 7.56 1.72
CA LEU A 64 -4.78 8.17 1.45
C LEU A 64 -4.78 8.77 0.05
N LEU A 65 -5.07 7.97 -0.97
CA LEU A 65 -5.09 8.40 -2.36
C LEU A 65 -6.02 9.61 -2.58
N ALA A 66 -7.23 9.57 -2.01
CA ALA A 66 -8.18 10.67 -2.11
C ALA A 66 -7.68 11.96 -1.44
N SER A 67 -6.92 11.84 -0.34
CA SER A 67 -6.37 13.01 0.36
C SER A 67 -5.30 13.76 -0.45
N LEU A 68 -4.69 13.11 -1.45
CA LEU A 68 -3.63 13.69 -2.27
C LEU A 68 -4.14 14.56 -3.41
N ASP A 69 -5.43 14.49 -3.74
CA ASP A 69 -6.08 15.25 -4.83
C ASP A 69 -5.30 15.11 -6.16
N PRO A 70 -5.05 13.88 -6.64
CA PRO A 70 -4.28 13.63 -7.86
C PRO A 70 -5.06 14.04 -9.11
N GLU A 71 -4.37 14.42 -10.20
CA GLU A 71 -5.00 14.59 -11.52
C GLU A 71 -5.49 13.23 -12.06
N TYR A 72 -4.70 12.18 -11.86
CA TYR A 72 -5.05 10.81 -12.18
C TYR A 72 -4.63 9.90 -11.03
N GLY A 73 -5.60 9.29 -10.35
CA GLY A 73 -5.34 8.45 -9.19
C GLY A 73 -5.86 7.03 -9.39
N VAL A 74 -4.96 6.06 -9.22
CA VAL A 74 -5.30 4.63 -9.24
C VAL A 74 -4.92 4.00 -7.91
N GLY A 75 -5.86 3.29 -7.30
CA GLY A 75 -5.61 2.50 -6.10
C GLY A 75 -5.83 1.01 -6.38
N ILE A 76 -4.91 0.16 -5.93
CA ILE A 76 -5.04 -1.29 -6.03
C ILE A 76 -5.05 -1.90 -4.64
N ASP A 77 -5.97 -2.82 -4.41
CA ASP A 77 -5.97 -3.64 -3.19
C ASP A 77 -6.44 -5.07 -3.54
N PHE A 78 -5.89 -6.07 -2.87
CA PHE A 78 -6.29 -7.46 -3.07
C PHE A 78 -7.65 -7.79 -2.43
N SER A 79 -8.14 -6.95 -1.49
CA SER A 79 -9.45 -7.11 -0.84
C SER A 79 -10.55 -6.46 -1.68
N SER A 80 -11.45 -7.29 -2.21
CA SER A 80 -12.61 -6.80 -2.96
C SER A 80 -13.50 -5.88 -2.13
N GLN A 81 -13.67 -6.18 -0.85
CA GLN A 81 -14.49 -5.38 0.07
C GLN A 81 -13.89 -4.00 0.34
N MET A 82 -12.54 -3.90 0.45
CA MET A 82 -11.86 -2.60 0.58
C MET A 82 -12.07 -1.75 -0.66
N VAL A 83 -11.88 -2.35 -1.84
CA VAL A 83 -12.04 -1.65 -3.13
C VAL A 83 -13.48 -1.20 -3.36
N GLU A 84 -14.48 -2.00 -2.98
CA GLU A 84 -15.88 -1.62 -3.08
C GLU A 84 -16.18 -0.38 -2.23
N ILE A 85 -15.74 -0.34 -0.98
CA ILE A 85 -15.86 0.83 -0.11
C ILE A 85 -15.12 2.05 -0.71
N ALA A 86 -13.94 1.85 -1.28
CA ALA A 86 -13.17 2.93 -1.89
C ALA A 86 -13.91 3.55 -3.09
N ARG A 87 -14.47 2.72 -3.97
CA ARG A 87 -15.26 3.15 -5.13
C ARG A 87 -16.52 3.93 -4.72
N GLU A 88 -17.21 3.46 -3.70
CA GLU A 88 -18.40 4.16 -3.17
C GLU A 88 -18.07 5.54 -2.60
N LYS A 89 -16.93 5.65 -1.88
CA LYS A 89 -16.52 6.89 -1.22
C LYS A 89 -15.90 7.91 -2.16
N PHE A 90 -15.13 7.45 -3.12
CA PHE A 90 -14.31 8.29 -3.98
C PHE A 90 -14.52 7.98 -5.47
N PRO A 91 -15.73 8.20 -6.00
CA PRO A 91 -16.11 7.81 -7.37
C PRO A 91 -15.33 8.56 -8.47
N ALA A 92 -14.59 9.61 -8.13
CA ALA A 92 -13.72 10.34 -9.06
C ALA A 92 -12.34 9.66 -9.26
N LEU A 93 -12.01 8.66 -8.43
CA LEU A 93 -10.75 7.92 -8.51
C LEU A 93 -10.98 6.50 -9.04
N THR A 94 -9.94 5.91 -9.60
CA THR A 94 -9.99 4.54 -10.09
C THR A 94 -9.49 3.57 -9.02
N PHE A 95 -10.28 2.54 -8.71
CA PHE A 95 -9.86 1.49 -7.77
C PHE A 95 -10.03 0.13 -8.39
N GLU A 96 -9.00 -0.70 -8.29
CA GLU A 96 -8.99 -2.03 -8.88
C GLU A 96 -8.71 -3.11 -7.82
N VAL A 97 -9.41 -4.24 -7.96
CA VAL A 97 -9.11 -5.43 -7.18
C VAL A 97 -7.99 -6.17 -7.88
N GLY A 98 -6.87 -6.33 -7.20
CA GLY A 98 -5.73 -7.03 -7.77
C GLY A 98 -4.63 -7.30 -6.76
N ASP A 99 -3.87 -8.35 -7.04
CA ASP A 99 -2.64 -8.63 -6.33
C ASP A 99 -1.49 -7.89 -7.04
N VAL A 100 -0.86 -6.96 -6.35
CA VAL A 100 0.27 -6.17 -6.89
C VAL A 100 1.49 -7.03 -7.21
N GLU A 101 1.57 -8.26 -6.69
CA GLU A 101 2.62 -9.21 -7.00
C GLU A 101 2.34 -9.99 -8.29
N ALA A 102 1.09 -9.99 -8.76
CA ALA A 102 0.73 -10.60 -10.02
C ALA A 102 1.16 -9.70 -11.19
N PRO A 103 2.06 -10.17 -12.09
CA PRO A 103 2.57 -9.36 -13.19
C PRO A 103 1.47 -8.78 -14.09
N GLU A 104 0.37 -9.52 -14.27
CA GLU A 104 -0.78 -9.09 -15.02
C GLU A 104 -1.51 -7.89 -14.41
N THR A 105 -1.52 -7.76 -13.09
CA THR A 105 -2.11 -6.61 -12.40
C THR A 105 -1.35 -5.34 -12.78
N ILE A 106 -0.04 -5.38 -12.72
CA ILE A 106 0.83 -4.23 -13.04
C ILE A 106 0.80 -3.92 -14.54
N ALA A 107 0.84 -4.96 -15.40
CA ALA A 107 0.85 -4.79 -16.85
C ALA A 107 -0.43 -4.18 -17.43
N ASN A 108 -1.56 -4.26 -16.72
CA ASN A 108 -2.83 -3.71 -17.15
C ASN A 108 -3.02 -2.22 -16.75
N LEU A 109 -2.10 -1.65 -15.98
CA LEU A 109 -2.19 -0.25 -15.53
C LEU A 109 -1.76 0.73 -16.61
N GLU A 110 -2.48 1.83 -16.72
CA GLU A 110 -2.18 2.92 -17.65
C GLU A 110 -1.11 3.87 -17.07
N GLY A 111 0.15 3.39 -17.05
CA GLY A 111 1.29 4.24 -16.69
C GLY A 111 1.72 5.21 -17.79
N PRO A 112 2.82 5.97 -17.59
CA PRO A 112 3.58 6.02 -16.35
C PRO A 112 2.91 6.86 -15.27
N PHE A 113 3.37 6.69 -14.01
CA PHE A 113 2.95 7.48 -12.86
C PHE A 113 4.08 8.41 -12.40
N ASP A 114 3.72 9.58 -11.86
CA ASP A 114 4.68 10.51 -11.25
C ASP A 114 5.09 10.03 -9.86
N VAL A 115 4.13 9.44 -9.12
CA VAL A 115 4.36 8.91 -7.78
C VAL A 115 3.70 7.55 -7.62
N ILE A 116 4.44 6.59 -7.10
CA ILE A 116 3.94 5.27 -6.67
C ILE A 116 4.09 5.18 -5.16
N ILE A 117 3.00 4.90 -4.46
CA ILE A 117 2.95 4.81 -3.00
C ILE A 117 2.82 3.34 -2.58
N VAL A 118 3.64 2.93 -1.63
CA VAL A 118 3.58 1.64 -0.93
C VAL A 118 3.50 1.95 0.57
N SER A 119 2.28 2.26 1.05
CA SER A 119 2.05 2.66 2.43
C SER A 119 1.48 1.52 3.26
N ASP A 120 2.24 1.09 4.28
CA ASP A 120 1.89 -0.02 5.18
C ASP A 120 1.59 -1.35 4.47
N THR A 121 2.06 -1.51 3.23
CA THR A 121 1.69 -2.63 2.35
C THR A 121 2.85 -3.60 2.13
N ILE A 122 4.10 -3.13 2.13
CA ILE A 122 5.27 -3.95 1.79
C ILE A 122 5.41 -5.21 2.67
N GLY A 123 4.95 -5.16 3.92
CA GLY A 123 4.95 -6.32 4.84
C GLY A 123 4.00 -7.45 4.44
N TYR A 124 3.10 -7.21 3.50
CA TYR A 124 2.15 -8.21 2.98
C TYR A 124 2.68 -8.95 1.76
N PHE A 125 3.72 -8.46 1.11
CA PHE A 125 4.29 -9.09 -0.09
C PHE A 125 4.96 -10.43 0.26
N ASP A 126 4.81 -11.41 -0.62
CA ASP A 126 5.52 -12.69 -0.56
C ASP A 126 6.92 -12.53 -1.16
N ASP A 127 7.05 -11.77 -2.27
CA ASP A 127 8.32 -11.43 -2.93
C ASP A 127 8.43 -9.91 -3.13
N CYS A 128 9.02 -9.23 -2.14
CA CYS A 128 9.17 -7.77 -2.17
C CYS A 128 10.10 -7.30 -3.32
N GLU A 129 11.18 -8.05 -3.60
CA GLU A 129 12.16 -7.67 -4.63
C GLU A 129 11.52 -7.72 -6.02
N GLN A 130 10.89 -8.84 -6.35
CA GLN A 130 10.26 -9.00 -7.66
C GLN A 130 9.11 -8.00 -7.85
N THR A 131 8.34 -7.74 -6.80
CA THR A 131 7.26 -6.73 -6.86
C THR A 131 7.82 -5.36 -7.18
N LEU A 132 8.87 -4.91 -6.46
CA LEU A 132 9.53 -3.64 -6.74
C LEU A 132 10.11 -3.58 -8.15
N ARG A 133 10.77 -4.64 -8.64
CA ARG A 133 11.28 -4.72 -10.01
C ARG A 133 10.17 -4.55 -11.05
N ASN A 134 9.01 -5.13 -10.83
CA ASN A 134 7.88 -5.02 -11.75
C ASN A 134 7.37 -3.58 -11.89
N LEU A 135 7.60 -2.69 -10.91
CA LEU A 135 7.16 -1.31 -10.96
C LEU A 135 7.90 -0.48 -12.02
N HIS A 136 9.08 -0.90 -12.48
CA HIS A 136 9.82 -0.17 -13.53
C HIS A 136 9.01 0.06 -14.80
N GLN A 137 8.11 -0.86 -15.16
CA GLN A 137 7.25 -0.70 -16.35
C GLN A 137 6.22 0.44 -16.21
N LEU A 138 6.03 0.95 -14.98
CA LEU A 138 5.12 2.06 -14.67
C LEU A 138 5.88 3.36 -14.36
N CYS A 139 7.21 3.33 -14.44
CA CYS A 139 8.09 4.43 -14.06
C CYS A 139 8.67 5.14 -15.27
N THR A 140 8.92 6.44 -15.09
CA THR A 140 9.91 7.22 -15.86
C THR A 140 11.13 7.46 -14.96
N PRO A 141 12.23 8.05 -15.49
CA PRO A 141 13.36 8.45 -14.64
C PRO A 141 13.00 9.44 -13.53
N ASP A 142 11.89 10.18 -13.66
CA ASP A 142 11.42 11.18 -12.69
C ASP A 142 10.40 10.61 -11.71
N THR A 143 9.93 9.37 -11.89
CA THR A 143 8.97 8.72 -11.01
C THR A 143 9.55 8.53 -9.62
N ARG A 144 8.78 8.90 -8.59
CA ARG A 144 9.14 8.72 -7.19
C ARG A 144 8.37 7.57 -6.56
N ILE A 145 9.08 6.62 -5.96
CA ILE A 145 8.46 5.58 -5.15
C ILE A 145 8.57 6.00 -3.68
N ILE A 146 7.43 6.06 -2.99
CA ILE A 146 7.34 6.39 -1.57
C ILE A 146 6.96 5.12 -0.81
N VAL A 147 7.89 4.59 -0.02
CA VAL A 147 7.64 3.44 0.85
C VAL A 147 7.49 3.94 2.29
N ALA A 148 6.29 3.80 2.86
CA ALA A 148 6.02 4.10 4.26
C ALA A 148 5.61 2.82 4.99
N TYR A 149 6.16 2.60 6.18
CA TYR A 149 5.90 1.38 6.94
C TYR A 149 6.30 1.53 8.41
N PHE A 150 5.77 0.64 9.26
CA PHE A 150 6.20 0.54 10.64
C PHE A 150 7.47 -0.30 10.74
N SER A 151 8.54 0.30 11.27
CA SER A 151 9.79 -0.43 11.51
C SER A 151 9.57 -1.60 12.48
N ARG A 152 10.33 -2.69 12.27
CA ARG A 152 10.32 -3.88 13.15
C ARG A 152 10.53 -3.57 14.63
N TYR A 153 11.16 -2.46 14.97
CA TYR A 153 11.34 -2.04 16.37
C TYR A 153 10.02 -1.74 17.08
N TRP A 154 8.97 -1.41 16.33
CA TRP A 154 7.62 -1.22 16.85
C TRP A 154 6.84 -2.52 17.06
N GLU A 155 7.33 -3.65 16.54
CA GLU A 155 6.62 -4.95 16.62
C GLU A 155 6.19 -5.31 18.05
N PRO A 156 7.04 -5.23 19.10
CA PRO A 156 6.62 -5.58 20.47
C PRO A 156 5.51 -4.67 20.99
N VAL A 157 5.60 -3.36 20.69
CA VAL A 157 4.61 -2.36 21.11
C VAL A 157 3.28 -2.58 20.38
N LEU A 158 3.34 -2.83 19.08
CA LEU A 158 2.15 -3.09 18.26
C LEU A 158 1.48 -4.41 18.64
N ARG A 159 2.24 -5.46 18.95
CA ARG A 159 1.70 -6.74 19.46
C ARG A 159 1.02 -6.54 20.82
N LEU A 160 1.60 -5.75 21.71
CA LEU A 160 0.98 -5.42 22.97
C LEU A 160 -0.34 -4.64 22.75
N ALA A 161 -0.34 -3.66 21.86
CA ALA A 161 -1.55 -2.93 21.48
C ALA A 161 -2.65 -3.82 20.88
N GLU A 162 -2.27 -4.86 20.13
CA GLU A 162 -3.21 -5.88 19.63
C GLU A 162 -3.82 -6.73 20.77
N ILE A 163 -3.00 -7.12 21.76
CA ILE A 163 -3.45 -7.88 22.93
C ILE A 163 -4.41 -7.03 23.76
N CYS A 164 -4.11 -5.75 23.97
CA CYS A 164 -4.94 -4.81 24.73
C CYS A 164 -6.16 -4.29 23.96
N GLY A 165 -6.33 -4.65 22.69
CA GLY A 165 -7.46 -4.21 21.86
C GLY A 165 -7.34 -2.78 21.33
N PHE A 166 -6.18 -2.13 21.47
CA PHE A 166 -5.92 -0.80 20.92
C PHE A 166 -5.60 -0.85 19.43
N LYS A 167 -5.12 -1.97 18.93
CA LYS A 167 -4.87 -2.23 17.52
C LYS A 167 -5.58 -3.51 17.08
N MET A 168 -6.02 -3.54 15.85
CA MET A 168 -6.64 -4.71 15.23
C MET A 168 -5.57 -5.80 15.04
N ARG A 169 -5.86 -7.04 15.48
CA ARG A 169 -4.96 -8.18 15.22
C ARG A 169 -4.82 -8.35 13.72
N GLN A 170 -3.58 -8.38 13.26
CA GLN A 170 -3.25 -8.60 11.86
C GLN A 170 -2.66 -10.00 11.66
N PRO A 171 -2.80 -10.60 10.46
CA PRO A 171 -2.04 -11.79 10.08
C PRO A 171 -0.55 -11.55 10.18
N SER A 172 0.24 -12.62 10.14
CA SER A 172 1.71 -12.52 10.17
C SER A 172 2.22 -11.64 9.03
N LEU A 173 2.84 -10.52 9.38
CA LEU A 173 3.50 -9.59 8.46
C LEU A 173 4.99 -9.92 8.37
N ASN A 174 5.61 -9.57 7.25
CA ASN A 174 7.05 -9.49 7.16
C ASN A 174 7.50 -8.21 7.87
N TRP A 175 8.15 -8.35 9.01
CA TRP A 175 8.71 -7.22 9.74
C TRP A 175 10.08 -6.88 9.17
N LEU A 176 10.11 -5.81 8.37
CA LEU A 176 11.32 -5.32 7.71
C LEU A 176 11.95 -4.20 8.53
N SER A 177 13.27 -4.15 8.54
CA SER A 177 14.01 -2.98 9.03
C SER A 177 14.18 -1.95 7.92
N THR A 178 14.61 -0.74 8.27
CA THR A 178 14.92 0.32 7.30
C THR A 178 16.03 -0.12 6.33
N ASP A 179 17.00 -0.90 6.84
CA ASP A 179 18.09 -1.40 6.01
C ASP A 179 17.62 -2.51 5.07
N ASP A 180 16.70 -3.38 5.51
CA ASP A 180 16.09 -4.39 4.65
C ASP A 180 15.35 -3.72 3.46
N ILE A 181 14.55 -2.69 3.73
CA ILE A 181 13.86 -1.92 2.67
C ILE A 181 14.88 -1.24 1.75
N GLY A 182 15.94 -0.65 2.32
CA GLY A 182 17.00 -0.03 1.52
C GLY A 182 17.69 -1.03 0.59
N ASN A 183 18.00 -2.21 1.09
CA ASN A 183 18.60 -3.28 0.29
C ASN A 183 17.64 -3.79 -0.80
N LEU A 184 16.36 -3.97 -0.49
CA LEU A 184 15.35 -4.38 -1.48
C LEU A 184 15.21 -3.36 -2.61
N LEU A 185 15.21 -2.05 -2.29
CA LEU A 185 15.16 -1.00 -3.31
C LEU A 185 16.42 -1.03 -4.20
N HIS A 186 17.61 -1.18 -3.62
CA HIS A 186 18.85 -1.31 -4.40
C HIS A 186 18.87 -2.57 -5.27
N LEU A 187 18.42 -3.72 -4.74
CA LEU A 187 18.29 -4.96 -5.51
C LEU A 187 17.29 -4.83 -6.66
N ALA A 188 16.28 -4.00 -6.49
CA ALA A 188 15.31 -3.68 -7.53
C ALA A 188 15.72 -2.50 -8.43
N ASP A 189 16.99 -2.09 -8.41
CA ASP A 189 17.56 -1.01 -9.21
C ASP A 189 16.92 0.37 -9.00
N PHE A 190 16.52 0.68 -7.75
CA PHE A 190 16.05 2.01 -7.35
C PHE A 190 17.08 2.73 -6.48
N ASP A 191 17.31 4.02 -6.78
CA ASP A 191 18.13 4.90 -5.96
C ASP A 191 17.35 5.55 -4.83
N ILE A 192 17.91 5.51 -3.61
CA ILE A 192 17.28 6.11 -2.44
C ILE A 192 17.68 7.57 -2.34
N ILE A 193 16.75 8.48 -2.62
CA ILE A 193 16.99 9.92 -2.56
C ILE A 193 16.73 10.52 -1.18
N LYS A 194 15.91 9.87 -0.35
CA LYS A 194 15.60 10.36 1.01
C LYS A 194 15.21 9.20 1.92
N ARG A 195 15.70 9.25 3.16
CA ARG A 195 15.20 8.44 4.29
C ARG A 195 14.74 9.39 5.38
N ASP A 196 13.57 9.13 5.94
CA ASP A 196 13.00 9.97 7.00
C ASP A 196 12.41 9.09 8.11
N TRP A 197 12.37 9.65 9.33
CA TRP A 197 11.80 8.99 10.50
C TRP A 197 10.72 9.88 11.07
N ARG A 198 9.57 9.30 11.33
CA ARG A 198 8.46 9.99 11.98
C ARG A 198 8.20 9.38 13.35
N GLN A 199 8.10 10.25 14.35
CA GLN A 199 7.69 9.90 15.70
C GLN A 199 6.22 10.15 15.89
#